data_90dc44699190a089f97f524e30455a1d
#
_entry.id   90dc44699190a089f97f524e30455a1d
#
_cell.length_a   1.000
_cell.length_b   1.000
_cell.length_c   1.000
_cell.angle_alpha   90.00
_cell.angle_beta   90.00
_cell.angle_gamma   90.00
#
_symmetry.space_group_name_H-M   'P 1'
#
loop_
_entity.id
_entity.type
_entity.pdbx_description
1 polymer ?
#
loop_
_entity_poly.entity_id
_entity_poly.type
_entity_poly.pdbx_seq_one_letter_code
_entity_poly.pdbx_strand_id
1 'polypeptide(L)'
;ITSIFFFVFIFSFFKYGYILAIVFVVLYYYLFEWVLLDNKIKKRTFKLNIEAIYFFEVLTLSLQTGRNLVEAISITVNSSSSELALEFKKALRETKYGKSLNESLSDMQKYIPSDSINNIIIALTQTNIYGSNIIDTMYNQVDYLREKRIMEVKSKMSKIPTKISIISVFFFI
;
A
#
# COMPACT_ATOMS: atom_id res chain seq x y z
N ILE A 1 -20.89 7.63 19.96
CA ILE A 1 -22.37 7.57 20.15
C ILE A 1 -22.80 8.74 21.04
N THR A 2 -22.16 9.01 22.18
CA THR A 2 -22.52 10.14 23.11
C THR A 2 -22.39 11.52 22.47
N SER A 3 -21.41 11.75 21.59
CA SER A 3 -21.23 13.02 20.89
C SER A 3 -22.34 13.34 19.89
N ILE A 4 -22.90 12.32 19.24
CA ILE A 4 -24.01 12.48 18.29
C ILE A 4 -25.31 12.89 19.04
N PHE A 5 -25.57 12.26 20.19
CA PHE A 5 -26.70 12.62 21.04
C PHE A 5 -26.63 14.06 21.55
N PHE A 6 -25.45 14.52 21.92
CA PHE A 6 -25.23 15.89 22.39
C PHE A 6 -25.48 16.93 21.27
N PHE A 7 -25.04 16.68 20.04
CA PHE A 7 -25.34 17.54 18.89
C PHE A 7 -26.81 17.56 18.52
N VAL A 8 -27.48 16.40 18.48
CA VAL A 8 -28.91 16.32 18.21
C VAL A 8 -29.70 17.07 19.28
N PHE A 9 -29.31 16.99 20.55
CA PHE A 9 -29.97 17.71 21.65
C PHE A 9 -29.82 19.24 21.54
N ILE A 10 -28.65 19.76 21.21
CA ILE A 10 -28.39 21.20 21.03
C ILE A 10 -29.18 21.75 19.83
N PHE A 11 -29.21 21.03 18.70
CA PHE A 11 -29.91 21.48 17.50
C PHE A 11 -31.44 21.33 17.61
N SER A 12 -31.96 20.49 18.52
CA SER A 12 -33.41 20.38 18.81
C SER A 12 -34.03 21.66 19.41
N PHE A 13 -33.20 22.55 19.96
CA PHE A 13 -33.64 23.84 20.50
C PHE A 13 -33.92 24.91 19.42
N PHE A 14 -33.50 24.70 18.17
CA PHE A 14 -33.76 25.61 17.05
C PHE A 14 -34.96 25.15 16.24
N LYS A 15 -35.85 26.07 15.83
CA LYS A 15 -37.09 25.80 15.08
C LYS A 15 -36.94 24.95 13.81
N TYR A 16 -35.70 24.90 13.23
CA TYR A 16 -35.32 24.06 12.08
C TYR A 16 -34.17 23.09 12.41
N GLY A 17 -33.89 22.87 13.69
CA GLY A 17 -32.71 22.09 14.14
C GLY A 17 -32.77 20.61 13.73
N TYR A 18 -33.97 20.05 13.56
CA TYR A 18 -34.12 18.65 13.13
C TYR A 18 -33.66 18.40 11.70
N ILE A 19 -33.80 19.36 10.78
CA ILE A 19 -33.31 19.25 9.40
C ILE A 19 -31.77 19.27 9.38
N LEU A 20 -31.18 20.20 10.13
CA LEU A 20 -29.73 20.28 10.27
C LEU A 20 -29.17 19.00 10.94
N ALA A 21 -29.85 18.44 11.94
CA ALA A 21 -29.43 17.21 12.59
C ALA A 21 -29.39 16.03 11.60
N ILE A 22 -30.39 15.88 10.74
CA ILE A 22 -30.42 14.83 9.71
C ILE A 22 -29.25 15.00 8.73
N VAL A 23 -29.01 16.23 8.26
CA VAL A 23 -27.88 16.53 7.36
C VAL A 23 -26.54 16.16 8.01
N PHE A 24 -26.34 16.52 9.29
CA PHE A 24 -25.11 16.17 10.02
C PHE A 24 -24.94 14.67 10.21
N VAL A 25 -26.00 13.91 10.49
CA VAL A 25 -25.94 12.45 10.62
C VAL A 25 -25.53 11.80 9.30
N VAL A 26 -26.13 12.24 8.18
CA VAL A 26 -25.78 11.73 6.84
C VAL A 26 -24.33 12.08 6.49
N LEU A 27 -23.90 13.29 6.75
CA LEU A 27 -22.52 13.74 6.48
C LEU A 27 -21.50 12.99 7.35
N TYR A 28 -21.83 12.74 8.63
CA TYR A 28 -21.02 11.93 9.53
C TYR A 28 -20.88 10.48 9.04
N TYR A 29 -21.97 9.88 8.54
CA TYR A 29 -21.97 8.52 8.00
C TYR A 29 -21.03 8.42 6.79
N TYR A 30 -21.11 9.35 5.83
CA TYR A 30 -20.23 9.38 4.66
C TYR A 30 -18.75 9.62 5.04
N LEU A 31 -18.46 10.53 5.97
CA LEU A 31 -17.11 10.77 6.46
C LEU A 31 -16.54 9.55 7.18
N PHE A 32 -17.36 8.86 7.97
CA PHE A 32 -16.96 7.66 8.69
C PHE A 32 -16.59 6.51 7.75
N GLU A 33 -17.41 6.25 6.72
CA GLU A 33 -17.10 5.25 5.69
C GLU A 33 -15.80 5.61 4.95
N TRP A 34 -15.63 6.87 4.58
CA TRP A 34 -14.45 7.33 3.87
C TRP A 34 -13.17 7.12 4.70
N VAL A 35 -13.20 7.48 5.97
CA VAL A 35 -12.06 7.27 6.91
C VAL A 35 -11.75 5.78 7.11
N LEU A 36 -12.78 4.93 7.19
CA LEU A 36 -12.59 3.49 7.34
C LEU A 36 -11.93 2.87 6.09
N LEU A 37 -12.36 3.27 4.89
CA LEU A 37 -11.80 2.80 3.63
C LEU A 37 -10.33 3.24 3.50
N ASP A 38 -10.01 4.50 3.79
CA ASP A 38 -8.66 5.04 3.73
C ASP A 38 -7.70 4.29 4.69
N ASN A 39 -8.17 4.01 5.91
CA ASN A 39 -7.39 3.22 6.87
C ASN A 39 -7.14 1.77 6.42
N LYS A 40 -8.11 1.13 5.77
CA LYS A 40 -7.94 -0.21 5.21
C LYS A 40 -6.93 -0.22 4.06
N ILE A 41 -7.02 0.76 3.15
CA ILE A 41 -6.09 0.92 2.03
C ILE A 41 -4.67 1.17 2.57
N LYS A 42 -4.48 2.09 3.51
CA LYS A 42 -3.18 2.38 4.13
C LYS A 42 -2.57 1.15 4.81
N LYS A 43 -3.38 0.36 5.52
CA LYS A 43 -2.94 -0.88 6.16
C LYS A 43 -2.50 -1.92 5.12
N ARG A 44 -3.26 -2.07 4.03
CA ARG A 44 -2.92 -2.97 2.92
C ARG A 44 -1.63 -2.54 2.22
N THR A 45 -1.52 -1.25 1.86
CA THR A 45 -0.30 -0.67 1.27
C THR A 45 0.93 -0.91 2.13
N PHE A 46 0.79 -0.70 3.43
CA PHE A 46 1.89 -0.93 4.37
C PHE A 46 2.34 -2.39 4.40
N LYS A 47 1.39 -3.33 4.42
CA LYS A 47 1.67 -4.76 4.36
C LYS A 47 2.37 -5.14 3.06
N LEU A 48 1.83 -4.70 1.92
CA LEU A 48 2.40 -4.95 0.60
C LEU A 48 3.83 -4.40 0.46
N ASN A 49 4.11 -3.21 1.00
CA ASN A 49 5.45 -2.62 0.97
C ASN A 49 6.47 -3.44 1.78
N ILE A 50 6.06 -4.08 2.88
CA ILE A 50 6.94 -4.98 3.64
C ILE A 50 7.20 -6.26 2.84
N GLU A 51 6.16 -6.87 2.28
CA GLU A 51 6.27 -8.07 1.47
C GLU A 51 7.11 -7.85 0.21
N ALA A 52 7.03 -6.65 -0.37
CA ALA A 52 7.72 -6.27 -1.58
C ALA A 52 9.26 -6.34 -1.46
N ILE A 53 9.82 -5.98 -0.31
CA ILE A 53 11.28 -6.02 -0.11
C ILE A 53 11.76 -7.46 -0.33
N TYR A 54 11.20 -8.42 0.40
CA TYR A 54 11.59 -9.83 0.26
C TYR A 54 11.30 -10.38 -1.14
N PHE A 55 10.10 -10.07 -1.68
CA PHE A 55 9.70 -10.54 -3.00
C PHE A 55 10.67 -10.09 -4.10
N PHE A 56 11.01 -8.81 -4.12
CA PHE A 56 11.92 -8.26 -5.14
C PHE A 56 13.39 -8.66 -4.92
N GLU A 57 13.80 -8.94 -3.67
CA GLU A 57 15.11 -9.55 -3.38
C GLU A 57 15.22 -10.94 -4.02
N VAL A 58 14.24 -11.82 -3.80
CA VAL A 58 14.21 -13.17 -4.38
C VAL A 58 14.12 -13.10 -5.90
N LEU A 59 13.34 -12.17 -6.44
CA LEU A 59 13.25 -11.94 -7.89
C LEU A 59 14.63 -11.52 -8.47
N THR A 60 15.32 -10.59 -7.83
CA THR A 60 16.64 -10.12 -8.26
C THR A 60 17.65 -11.26 -8.23
N LEU A 61 17.69 -12.07 -7.17
CA LEU A 61 18.53 -13.25 -7.07
C LEU A 61 18.23 -14.27 -8.18
N SER A 62 16.95 -14.46 -8.49
CA SER A 62 16.53 -15.36 -9.57
C SER A 62 16.99 -14.86 -10.95
N LEU A 63 16.94 -13.55 -11.19
CA LEU A 63 17.44 -12.95 -12.42
C LEU A 63 18.97 -13.08 -12.55
N GLN A 64 19.72 -12.97 -11.44
CA GLN A 64 21.18 -13.16 -11.42
C GLN A 64 21.63 -14.55 -11.85
N THR A 65 20.78 -15.57 -11.67
CA THR A 65 21.08 -16.92 -12.17
C THR A 65 20.97 -17.06 -13.70
N GLY A 66 20.77 -15.95 -14.43
CA GLY A 66 20.66 -15.92 -15.89
C GLY A 66 19.27 -16.33 -16.42
N ARG A 67 18.26 -16.41 -15.57
CA ARG A 67 16.89 -16.76 -15.95
C ARG A 67 16.20 -15.57 -16.61
N ASN A 68 15.29 -15.86 -17.51
CA ASN A 68 14.41 -14.84 -18.07
C ASN A 68 13.40 -14.33 -17.03
N LEU A 69 12.80 -13.16 -17.28
CA LEU A 69 11.90 -12.51 -16.33
C LEU A 69 10.68 -13.37 -15.96
N VAL A 70 10.09 -14.10 -16.92
CA VAL A 70 8.92 -14.96 -16.66
C VAL A 70 9.28 -16.10 -15.70
N GLU A 71 10.42 -16.75 -15.92
CA GLU A 71 10.91 -17.82 -15.04
C GLU A 71 11.27 -17.30 -13.66
N ALA A 72 11.96 -16.16 -13.59
CA ALA A 72 12.34 -15.53 -12.33
C ALA A 72 11.12 -15.17 -11.49
N ILE A 73 10.08 -14.57 -12.09
CA ILE A 73 8.81 -14.30 -11.42
C ILE A 73 8.15 -15.61 -10.97
N SER A 74 8.14 -16.64 -11.82
CA SER A 74 7.52 -17.94 -11.49
C SER A 74 8.16 -18.58 -10.24
N ILE A 75 9.49 -18.53 -10.13
CA ILE A 75 10.22 -19.05 -8.97
C ILE A 75 9.88 -18.24 -7.72
N THR A 76 9.92 -16.92 -7.85
CA THR A 76 9.65 -16.00 -6.74
C THR A 76 8.24 -16.20 -6.18
N VAL A 77 7.24 -16.32 -7.06
CA VAL A 77 5.85 -16.58 -6.68
C VAL A 77 5.68 -17.92 -5.96
N ASN A 78 6.43 -18.94 -6.36
CA ASN A 78 6.37 -20.27 -5.74
C ASN A 78 7.13 -20.33 -4.40
N SER A 79 8.08 -19.43 -4.18
CA SER A 79 8.85 -19.34 -2.92
C SER A 79 8.13 -18.53 -1.83
N SER A 80 7.06 -17.83 -2.15
CA SER A 80 6.35 -16.93 -1.23
C SER A 80 4.84 -17.11 -1.32
N SER A 81 4.17 -17.11 -0.16
CA SER A 81 2.70 -17.09 -0.07
C SER A 81 2.14 -15.71 0.27
N SER A 82 2.91 -14.64 0.00
CA SER A 82 2.52 -13.26 0.25
C SER A 82 1.36 -12.80 -0.64
N GLU A 83 0.67 -11.74 -0.22
CA GLU A 83 -0.39 -11.12 -1.03
C GLU A 83 0.16 -10.60 -2.36
N LEU A 84 1.36 -10.02 -2.33
CA LEU A 84 2.06 -9.57 -3.54
C LEU A 84 2.35 -10.74 -4.50
N ALA A 85 2.82 -11.88 -3.98
CA ALA A 85 3.07 -13.07 -4.79
C ALA A 85 1.79 -13.59 -5.45
N LEU A 86 0.64 -13.48 -4.79
CA LEU A 86 -0.65 -13.86 -5.38
C LEU A 86 -1.03 -12.97 -6.56
N GLU A 87 -0.78 -11.65 -6.49
CA GLU A 87 -1.04 -10.74 -7.61
C GLU A 87 -0.11 -11.04 -8.81
N PHE A 88 1.19 -11.26 -8.58
CA PHE A 88 2.12 -11.69 -9.64
C PHE A 88 1.74 -13.07 -10.22
N LYS A 89 1.23 -13.98 -9.40
CA LYS A 89 0.73 -15.28 -9.87
C LYS A 89 -0.47 -15.14 -10.81
N LYS A 90 -1.35 -14.18 -10.55
CA LYS A 90 -2.47 -13.85 -11.46
C LYS A 90 -1.94 -13.33 -12.79
N ALA A 91 -1.01 -12.38 -12.77
CA ALA A 91 -0.37 -11.85 -13.97
C ALA A 91 0.29 -12.95 -14.81
N LEU A 92 1.06 -13.87 -14.18
CA LEU A 92 1.64 -15.02 -14.89
C LEU A 92 0.59 -15.97 -15.48
N ARG A 93 -0.57 -16.11 -14.87
CA ARG A 93 -1.66 -16.92 -15.45
C ARG A 93 -2.21 -16.27 -16.73
N GLU A 94 -2.38 -14.97 -16.73
CA GLU A 94 -2.84 -14.23 -17.92
C GLU A 94 -1.89 -14.41 -19.11
N THR A 95 -0.57 -14.48 -18.86
CA THR A 95 0.39 -14.75 -19.93
C THR A 95 0.23 -16.15 -20.53
N LYS A 96 -0.19 -17.14 -19.75
CA LYS A 96 -0.48 -18.50 -20.25
C LYS A 96 -1.71 -18.53 -21.18
N TYR A 97 -2.60 -17.56 -21.05
CA TYR A 97 -3.77 -17.39 -21.92
C TYR A 97 -3.51 -16.46 -23.14
N GLY A 98 -2.23 -16.15 -23.40
CA GLY A 98 -1.83 -15.42 -24.60
C GLY A 98 -1.65 -13.90 -24.44
N LYS A 99 -1.83 -13.37 -23.22
CA LYS A 99 -1.56 -11.97 -22.93
C LYS A 99 -0.06 -11.72 -22.78
N SER A 100 0.45 -10.58 -23.24
CA SER A 100 1.87 -10.27 -23.05
C SER A 100 2.17 -10.06 -21.56
N LEU A 101 3.42 -10.39 -21.13
CA LEU A 101 3.83 -10.15 -19.75
C LEU A 101 3.70 -8.68 -19.35
N ASN A 102 4.07 -7.76 -20.26
CA ASN A 102 4.02 -6.33 -20.02
C ASN A 102 2.58 -5.84 -19.79
N GLU A 103 1.61 -6.31 -20.58
CA GLU A 103 0.19 -5.99 -20.38
C GLU A 103 -0.33 -6.57 -19.07
N SER A 104 0.01 -7.81 -18.75
CA SER A 104 -0.43 -8.47 -17.51
C SER A 104 0.12 -7.76 -16.27
N LEU A 105 1.39 -7.34 -16.28
CA LEU A 105 2.00 -6.55 -15.21
C LEU A 105 1.39 -5.14 -15.12
N SER A 106 1.11 -4.50 -16.25
CA SER A 106 0.46 -3.18 -16.28
C SER A 106 -0.98 -3.23 -15.73
N ASP A 107 -1.74 -4.28 -16.02
CA ASP A 107 -3.08 -4.44 -15.45
C ASP A 107 -3.04 -4.75 -13.95
N MET A 108 -2.04 -5.51 -13.51
CA MET A 108 -1.83 -5.80 -12.09
C MET A 108 -1.65 -4.53 -11.24
N GLN A 109 -1.01 -3.48 -11.78
CA GLN A 109 -0.82 -2.20 -11.07
C GLN A 109 -2.12 -1.59 -10.56
N LYS A 110 -3.23 -1.77 -11.28
CA LYS A 110 -4.57 -1.25 -10.91
C LYS A 110 -5.06 -1.80 -9.56
N TYR A 111 -4.56 -2.95 -9.16
CA TYR A 111 -4.96 -3.65 -7.93
C TYR A 111 -3.98 -3.46 -6.76
N ILE A 112 -2.84 -2.81 -7.02
CA ILE A 112 -1.80 -2.58 -6.01
C ILE A 112 -1.80 -1.12 -5.57
N PRO A 113 -2.29 -0.80 -4.36
CA PRO A 113 -2.36 0.57 -3.86
C PRO A 113 -1.00 1.05 -3.31
N SER A 114 0.10 0.85 -4.05
CA SER A 114 1.45 1.23 -3.64
C SER A 114 2.24 1.80 -4.82
N ASP A 115 2.48 3.10 -4.80
CA ASP A 115 3.28 3.78 -5.82
C ASP A 115 4.69 3.21 -5.92
N SER A 116 5.29 2.82 -4.79
CA SER A 116 6.64 2.25 -4.77
C SER A 116 6.71 0.93 -5.53
N ILE A 117 5.72 0.05 -5.34
CA ILE A 117 5.63 -1.24 -6.06
C ILE A 117 5.31 -0.98 -7.53
N ASN A 118 4.40 -0.07 -7.82
CA ASN A 118 4.02 0.28 -9.19
C ASN A 118 5.22 0.83 -9.98
N ASN A 119 6.08 1.65 -9.37
CA ASN A 119 7.31 2.14 -10.00
C ASN A 119 8.27 1.00 -10.34
N ILE A 120 8.38 -0.03 -9.48
CA ILE A 120 9.19 -1.21 -9.77
C ILE A 120 8.60 -2.01 -10.93
N ILE A 121 7.28 -2.19 -10.97
CA ILE A 121 6.62 -2.88 -12.07
C ILE A 121 6.84 -2.13 -13.41
N ILE A 122 6.76 -0.80 -13.40
CA ILE A 122 7.08 0.03 -14.57
C ILE A 122 8.54 -0.20 -15.01
N ALA A 123 9.47 -0.18 -14.07
CA ALA A 123 10.88 -0.43 -14.36
C ALA A 123 11.09 -1.83 -14.97
N LEU A 124 10.43 -2.86 -14.44
CA LEU A 124 10.48 -4.23 -14.99
C LEU A 124 9.96 -4.30 -16.43
N THR A 125 8.83 -3.64 -16.71
CA THR A 125 8.26 -3.63 -18.07
C THR A 125 9.13 -2.88 -19.05
N GLN A 126 9.72 -1.75 -18.64
CA GLN A 126 10.62 -0.96 -19.47
C GLN A 126 11.94 -1.68 -19.78
N THR A 127 12.56 -2.28 -18.76
CA THR A 127 13.83 -3.01 -18.95
C THR A 127 13.65 -4.26 -19.79
N ASN A 128 12.50 -4.93 -19.71
CA ASN A 128 12.18 -6.08 -20.56
C ASN A 128 12.04 -5.70 -22.05
N ILE A 129 11.58 -4.46 -22.33
CA ILE A 129 11.44 -3.96 -23.70
C ILE A 129 12.77 -3.49 -24.28
N TYR A 130 13.56 -2.76 -23.49
CA TYR A 130 14.76 -2.05 -23.97
C TYR A 130 16.07 -2.79 -23.74
N GLY A 131 16.05 -3.99 -23.11
CA GLY A 131 17.24 -4.81 -22.88
C GLY A 131 18.31 -4.17 -21.99
N SER A 132 17.92 -3.16 -21.19
CA SER A 132 18.82 -2.55 -20.19
C SER A 132 19.12 -3.54 -19.06
N ASN A 133 20.17 -3.25 -18.27
CA ASN A 133 20.57 -4.13 -17.17
C ASN A 133 19.49 -4.19 -16.07
N ILE A 134 18.58 -5.17 -16.21
CA ILE A 134 17.45 -5.39 -15.30
C ILE A 134 17.91 -5.64 -13.86
N ILE A 135 19.07 -6.29 -13.69
CA ILE A 135 19.62 -6.68 -12.39
C ILE A 135 19.98 -5.45 -11.58
N ASP A 136 20.75 -4.52 -12.16
CA ASP A 136 21.15 -3.28 -11.49
C ASP A 136 19.94 -2.40 -11.18
N THR A 137 18.98 -2.34 -12.11
CA THR A 137 17.73 -1.64 -11.88
C THR A 137 17.00 -2.21 -10.68
N MET A 138 16.90 -3.54 -10.57
CA MET A 138 16.24 -4.21 -9.46
C MET A 138 16.94 -3.98 -8.12
N TYR A 139 18.27 -4.01 -8.08
CA TYR A 139 19.03 -3.68 -6.88
C TYR A 139 18.71 -2.27 -6.37
N ASN A 140 18.78 -1.28 -7.25
CA ASN A 140 18.47 0.10 -6.90
C ASN A 140 17.04 0.25 -6.36
N GLN A 141 16.08 -0.49 -6.93
CA GLN A 141 14.70 -0.47 -6.48
C GLN A 141 14.50 -1.15 -5.12
N VAL A 142 15.18 -2.26 -4.87
CA VAL A 142 15.13 -2.94 -3.56
C VAL A 142 15.76 -2.06 -2.48
N ASP A 143 16.90 -1.44 -2.75
CA ASP A 143 17.54 -0.54 -1.80
C ASP A 143 16.68 0.70 -1.51
N TYR A 144 16.02 1.27 -2.51
CA TYR A 144 15.04 2.34 -2.32
C TYR A 144 13.89 1.91 -1.38
N LEU A 145 13.35 0.70 -1.54
CA LEU A 145 12.31 0.18 -0.65
C LEU A 145 12.80 0.04 0.79
N ARG A 146 14.03 -0.45 0.98
CA ARG A 146 14.66 -0.59 2.31
C ARG A 146 14.86 0.76 2.98
N GLU A 147 15.44 1.73 2.26
CA GLU A 147 15.66 3.08 2.78
C GLU A 147 14.33 3.75 3.15
N LYS A 148 13.33 3.67 2.28
CA LYS A 148 11.99 4.17 2.55
C LYS A 148 11.42 3.55 3.83
N ARG A 149 11.58 2.25 4.02
CA ARG A 149 11.14 1.54 5.23
C ARG A 149 11.85 2.04 6.48
N ILE A 150 13.16 2.23 6.41
CA ILE A 150 13.95 2.77 7.51
C ILE A 150 13.47 4.19 7.87
N MET A 151 13.23 5.05 6.89
CA MET A 151 12.70 6.40 7.10
C MET A 151 11.30 6.40 7.74
N GLU A 152 10.41 5.50 7.32
CA GLU A 152 9.08 5.35 7.92
C GLU A 152 9.16 4.95 9.40
N VAL A 153 10.04 4.00 9.73
CA VAL A 153 10.28 3.57 11.13
C VAL A 153 10.85 4.71 11.95
N LYS A 154 11.88 5.40 11.47
CA LYS A 154 12.48 6.57 12.13
C LYS A 154 11.45 7.68 12.37
N SER A 155 10.61 7.99 11.38
CA SER A 155 9.54 8.97 11.52
C SER A 155 8.49 8.58 12.57
N LYS A 156 8.16 7.29 12.69
CA LYS A 156 7.26 6.81 13.74
C LYS A 156 7.91 6.92 15.12
N MET A 157 9.18 6.56 15.23
CA MET A 157 9.93 6.63 16.48
C MET A 157 10.10 8.08 16.98
N SER A 158 10.36 9.04 16.09
CA SER A 158 10.53 10.46 16.45
C SER A 158 9.24 11.10 17.00
N LYS A 159 8.08 10.56 16.70
CA LYS A 159 6.77 11.04 17.21
C LYS A 159 6.44 10.50 18.61
N ILE A 160 7.13 9.46 19.08
CA ILE A 160 6.86 8.84 20.40
C ILE A 160 7.19 9.77 21.55
N PRO A 161 8.37 10.44 21.62
CA PRO A 161 8.69 11.36 22.69
C PRO A 161 7.70 12.51 22.83
N THR A 162 7.27 13.08 21.70
CA THR A 162 6.29 14.18 21.67
C THR A 162 4.93 13.74 22.25
N LYS A 163 4.47 12.52 21.94
CA LYS A 163 3.23 11.99 22.50
C LYS A 163 3.34 11.76 24.03
N ILE A 164 4.48 11.23 24.47
CA ILE A 164 4.73 11.01 25.91
C ILE A 164 4.75 12.35 26.65
N SER A 165 5.44 13.38 26.10
CA SER A 165 5.48 14.71 26.70
C SER A 165 4.10 15.35 26.82
N ILE A 166 3.24 15.25 25.81
CA ILE A 166 1.87 15.77 25.84
C ILE A 166 1.04 15.06 26.92
N ILE A 167 1.14 13.73 26.99
CA ILE A 167 0.42 12.94 28.01
C ILE A 167 0.92 13.28 29.40
N SER A 168 2.24 13.43 29.60
CA SER A 168 2.84 13.83 30.88
C SER A 168 2.34 15.20 31.35
N VAL A 169 2.29 16.19 30.45
CA VAL A 169 1.76 17.53 30.77
C VAL A 169 0.30 17.46 31.21
N PHE A 170 -0.51 16.63 30.53
CA PHE A 170 -1.94 16.45 30.85
C PHE A 170 -2.17 15.75 32.19
N PHE A 171 -1.21 14.93 32.64
CA PHE A 171 -1.32 14.19 33.91
C PHE A 171 -0.78 15.00 35.12
N PHE A 172 0.04 16.04 34.87
CA PHE A 172 0.66 16.87 35.91
C PHE A 172 -0.08 18.21 36.16
N ILE A 173 -1.07 18.55 35.35
CA ILE A 173 -1.98 19.70 35.55
C ILE A 173 -3.31 19.23 36.11
#